data_ed8a12c7b5b102bdf811225a775854cf
#
_entry.id   ed8a12c7b5b102bdf811225a775854cf
#
_cell.length_a   1.000
_cell.length_b   1.000
_cell.length_c   1.000
_cell.angle_alpha   90.00
_cell.angle_beta   90.00
_cell.angle_gamma   90.00
#
_symmetry.space_group_name_H-M   'P 1'
#
loop_
_entity.id
_entity.type
_entity.pdbx_description
1 polymer ?
#
loop_
_entity_poly.entity_id
_entity_poly.type
_entity_poly.pdbx_seq_one_letter_code
_entity_poly.pdbx_strand_id
1 'polypeptide(L)'
;MAYVQRVLERMNICVLIPSFNEEKTIGWLVRTVRGLGYDMIVIDDGSKDNTAKIARDHGAEVLVNEHNLGKGASLRRAFDLAVPRDYDAVIIMDADGQHLPSDIAPFVECFQKKARALSWAIGCLTRKACLLSGSALIGLCLL
;
A
#
# COMPACT_ATOMS: atom_id res chain seq x y z
N MET A 1 -27.31 -1.23 -7.57
CA MET A 1 -26.88 0.16 -7.25
C MET A 1 -26.39 0.30 -5.81
N ALA A 2 -27.16 -0.04 -4.79
CA ALA A 2 -26.76 0.10 -3.38
C ALA A 2 -25.56 -0.78 -2.94
N TYR A 3 -25.34 -1.93 -3.56
CA TYR A 3 -24.22 -2.83 -3.23
C TYR A 3 -22.86 -2.25 -3.66
N VAL A 4 -22.79 -1.74 -4.89
CA VAL A 4 -21.57 -1.08 -5.42
C VAL A 4 -21.25 0.19 -4.62
N GLN A 5 -22.26 0.94 -4.20
CA GLN A 5 -22.11 2.13 -3.37
C GLN A 5 -21.51 1.80 -2.00
N ARG A 6 -21.96 0.71 -1.38
CA ARG A 6 -21.49 0.27 -0.05
C ARG A 6 -20.07 -0.32 -0.07
N VAL A 7 -19.68 -0.99 -1.16
CA VAL A 7 -18.31 -1.52 -1.36
C VAL A 7 -17.29 -0.39 -1.54
N LEU A 8 -17.69 0.72 -2.19
CA LEU A 8 -16.81 1.87 -2.40
C LEU A 8 -16.69 2.78 -1.15
N GLU A 9 -17.60 2.66 -0.19
CA GLU A 9 -17.58 3.47 1.04
C GLU A 9 -16.65 2.91 2.14
N ARG A 10 -16.24 1.63 2.03
CA ARG A 10 -15.34 0.97 3.00
C ARG A 10 -14.42 -0.03 2.29
N MET A 11 -13.52 0.47 1.45
CA MET A 11 -12.47 -0.38 0.91
C MET A 11 -11.51 -0.79 2.02
N ASN A 12 -11.30 -2.10 2.17
CA ASN A 12 -10.27 -2.65 3.03
C ASN A 12 -8.92 -2.54 2.30
N ILE A 13 -8.06 -1.63 2.72
CA ILE A 13 -6.84 -1.27 2.02
C ILE A 13 -5.63 -1.66 2.87
N CYS A 14 -4.65 -2.31 2.24
CA CYS A 14 -3.34 -2.55 2.82
C CYS A 14 -2.28 -1.65 2.17
N VAL A 15 -1.41 -1.05 2.97
CA VAL A 15 -0.28 -0.25 2.49
C VAL A 15 0.97 -1.12 2.48
N LEU A 16 1.58 -1.28 1.31
CA LEU A 16 2.85 -1.98 1.13
C LEU A 16 3.99 -0.97 1.12
N ILE A 17 4.95 -1.14 2.02
CA ILE A 17 6.06 -0.21 2.23
C ILE A 17 7.39 -0.94 2.00
N PRO A 18 7.90 -0.98 0.75
CA PRO A 18 9.25 -1.48 0.51
C PRO A 18 10.27 -0.53 1.14
N SER A 19 11.21 -1.08 1.88
CA SER A 19 12.22 -0.33 2.63
C SER A 19 13.60 -0.99 2.56
N PHE A 20 14.64 -0.15 2.51
CA PHE A 20 16.03 -0.58 2.57
C PHE A 20 16.88 0.49 3.22
N ASN A 21 17.41 0.24 4.45
CA ASN A 21 18.17 1.19 5.25
C ASN A 21 17.44 2.52 5.51
N GLU A 22 16.19 2.43 5.99
CA GLU A 22 15.31 3.56 6.23
C GLU A 22 14.98 3.76 7.73
N GLU A 23 15.93 3.44 8.62
CA GLU A 23 15.72 3.54 10.08
C GLU A 23 15.28 4.92 10.55
N LYS A 24 15.65 6.00 9.84
CA LYS A 24 15.32 7.37 10.21
C LYS A 24 13.86 7.75 9.93
N THR A 25 13.26 7.15 8.91
CA THR A 25 11.93 7.53 8.39
C THR A 25 10.85 6.53 8.72
N ILE A 26 11.21 5.24 8.74
CA ILE A 26 10.24 4.14 8.84
C ILE A 26 9.36 4.22 10.09
N GLY A 27 9.90 4.59 11.25
CA GLY A 27 9.14 4.67 12.48
C GLY A 27 8.04 5.75 12.47
N TRP A 28 8.35 6.91 11.90
CA TRP A 28 7.37 7.96 11.69
C TRP A 28 6.29 7.51 10.69
N LEU A 29 6.71 6.94 9.57
CA LEU A 29 5.81 6.51 8.50
C LEU A 29 4.81 5.47 9.00
N VAL A 30 5.29 4.41 9.68
CA VAL A 30 4.44 3.35 10.25
C VAL A 30 3.43 3.90 11.24
N ARG A 31 3.86 4.77 12.18
CA ARG A 31 2.94 5.40 13.14
C ARG A 31 1.86 6.22 12.45
N THR A 32 2.23 6.98 11.43
CA THR A 32 1.30 7.86 10.73
C THR A 32 0.27 7.05 9.92
N VAL A 33 0.70 6.04 9.15
CA VAL A 33 -0.19 5.16 8.38
C VAL A 33 -1.16 4.43 9.31
N ARG A 34 -0.64 3.90 10.44
CA ARG A 34 -1.47 3.23 11.44
C ARG A 34 -2.48 4.18 12.09
N GLY A 35 -2.07 5.43 12.38
CA GLY A 35 -2.95 6.45 12.93
C GLY A 35 -4.10 6.84 12.00
N LEU A 36 -3.93 6.64 10.69
CA LEU A 36 -4.98 6.79 9.68
C LEU A 36 -5.92 5.58 9.57
N GLY A 37 -5.61 4.48 10.29
CA GLY A 37 -6.46 3.29 10.32
C GLY A 37 -6.24 2.31 9.18
N TYR A 38 -5.12 2.40 8.46
CA TYR A 38 -4.77 1.45 7.40
C TYR A 38 -3.93 0.30 7.94
N ASP A 39 -4.20 -0.91 7.44
CA ASP A 39 -3.29 -2.04 7.59
C ASP A 39 -2.04 -1.83 6.72
N MET A 40 -0.91 -2.38 7.15
CA MET A 40 0.32 -2.24 6.41
C MET A 40 1.25 -3.44 6.53
N ILE A 41 2.03 -3.65 5.47
CA ILE A 41 3.12 -4.61 5.42
C ILE A 41 4.38 -3.83 5.01
N VAL A 42 5.37 -3.81 5.89
CA VAL A 42 6.71 -3.29 5.59
C VAL A 42 7.54 -4.43 5.04
N ILE A 43 8.18 -4.22 3.89
CA ILE A 43 9.08 -5.19 3.28
C ILE A 43 10.51 -4.65 3.44
N ASP A 44 11.24 -5.23 4.37
CA ASP A 44 12.63 -4.91 4.58
C ASP A 44 13.51 -5.71 3.63
N ASP A 45 14.10 -5.06 2.65
CA ASP A 45 14.90 -5.68 1.59
C ASP A 45 16.35 -5.94 2.02
N GLY A 46 16.52 -6.56 3.18
CA GLY A 46 17.82 -6.94 3.72
C GLY A 46 18.61 -5.75 4.27
N SER A 47 17.95 -4.84 4.98
CA SER A 47 18.60 -3.70 5.65
C SER A 47 19.68 -4.16 6.64
N LYS A 48 20.71 -3.35 6.76
CA LYS A 48 21.81 -3.55 7.72
C LYS A 48 21.66 -2.69 8.99
N ASP A 49 20.69 -1.80 8.99
CA ASP A 49 20.33 -0.92 10.09
C ASP A 49 19.15 -1.47 10.90
N ASN A 50 18.52 -0.65 11.73
CA ASN A 50 17.39 -1.04 12.57
C ASN A 50 16.02 -0.93 11.88
N THR A 51 15.94 -0.79 10.57
CA THR A 51 14.69 -0.58 9.82
C THR A 51 13.61 -1.58 10.21
N ALA A 52 13.87 -2.88 10.08
CA ALA A 52 12.90 -3.93 10.38
C ALA A 52 12.44 -3.93 11.85
N LYS A 53 13.39 -3.71 12.78
CA LYS A 53 13.10 -3.66 14.21
C LYS A 53 12.18 -2.48 14.53
N ILE A 54 12.54 -1.28 14.03
CA ILE A 54 11.76 -0.06 14.28
C ILE A 54 10.33 -0.21 13.70
N ALA A 55 10.19 -0.76 12.50
CA ALA A 55 8.87 -0.99 11.91
C ALA A 55 8.00 -1.91 12.78
N ARG A 56 8.55 -3.01 13.30
CA ARG A 56 7.84 -3.93 14.21
C ARG A 56 7.46 -3.25 15.52
N ASP A 57 8.39 -2.52 16.14
CA ASP A 57 8.17 -1.84 17.41
C ASP A 57 7.04 -0.80 17.32
N HIS A 58 6.77 -0.25 16.13
CA HIS A 58 5.66 0.65 15.85
C HIS A 58 4.39 -0.05 15.36
N GLY A 59 4.40 -1.39 15.28
CA GLY A 59 3.22 -2.22 15.03
C GLY A 59 2.93 -2.52 13.57
N ALA A 60 3.92 -2.41 12.67
CA ALA A 60 3.81 -2.93 11.33
C ALA A 60 4.02 -4.44 11.29
N GLU A 61 3.35 -5.12 10.37
CA GLU A 61 3.76 -6.43 9.94
C GLU A 61 5.00 -6.28 9.05
N VAL A 62 6.06 -7.05 9.32
CA VAL A 62 7.34 -6.88 8.62
C VAL A 62 7.79 -8.19 7.99
N LEU A 63 7.92 -8.17 6.66
CA LEU A 63 8.53 -9.21 5.85
C LEU A 63 10.00 -8.83 5.63
N VAL A 64 10.94 -9.68 6.05
CA VAL A 64 12.37 -9.44 5.89
C VAL A 64 12.94 -10.36 4.79
N ASN A 65 13.71 -9.77 3.89
CA ASN A 65 14.53 -10.50 2.94
C ASN A 65 15.92 -10.77 3.55
N GLU A 66 16.48 -11.94 3.31
CA GLU A 66 17.83 -12.30 3.82
C GLU A 66 18.94 -11.41 3.24
N HIS A 67 18.71 -10.89 2.04
CA HIS A 67 19.60 -9.96 1.34
C HIS A 67 18.78 -9.07 0.41
N ASN A 68 19.41 -8.03 -0.12
CA ASN A 68 18.75 -7.12 -1.05
C ASN A 68 18.38 -7.86 -2.35
N LEU A 69 17.09 -8.02 -2.58
CA LEU A 69 16.52 -8.65 -3.79
C LEU A 69 16.09 -7.62 -4.83
N GLY A 70 16.07 -6.36 -4.44
CA GLY A 70 15.54 -5.25 -5.24
C GLY A 70 14.03 -5.04 -5.04
N LYS A 71 13.59 -3.79 -5.26
CA LYS A 71 12.22 -3.33 -5.01
C LYS A 71 11.15 -4.21 -5.68
N GLY A 72 11.37 -4.64 -6.92
CA GLY A 72 10.41 -5.45 -7.67
C GLY A 72 10.19 -6.84 -7.06
N ALA A 73 11.26 -7.51 -6.63
CA ALA A 73 11.17 -8.82 -5.98
C ALA A 73 10.53 -8.70 -4.60
N SER A 74 10.90 -7.68 -3.84
CA SER A 74 10.34 -7.36 -2.52
C SER A 74 8.83 -7.11 -2.61
N LEU A 75 8.38 -6.30 -3.57
CA LEU A 75 6.95 -6.07 -3.81
C LEU A 75 6.20 -7.33 -4.20
N ARG A 76 6.78 -8.19 -5.06
CA ARG A 76 6.16 -9.47 -5.42
C ARG A 76 5.87 -10.31 -4.18
N ARG A 77 6.84 -10.45 -3.28
CA ARG A 77 6.66 -11.18 -2.01
C ARG A 77 5.56 -10.54 -1.14
N ALA A 78 5.47 -9.22 -1.13
CA ALA A 78 4.42 -8.52 -0.40
C ALA A 78 3.04 -8.78 -1.01
N PHE A 79 2.93 -8.80 -2.34
CA PHE A 79 1.68 -9.16 -3.02
C PHE A 79 1.27 -10.59 -2.73
N ASP A 80 2.20 -11.55 -2.77
CA ASP A 80 1.92 -12.96 -2.45
C ASP A 80 1.37 -13.11 -1.02
N LEU A 81 1.75 -12.22 -0.10
CA LEU A 81 1.25 -12.18 1.27
C LEU A 81 -0.10 -11.46 1.39
N ALA A 82 -0.33 -10.41 0.60
CA ALA A 82 -1.54 -9.59 0.66
C ALA A 82 -2.73 -10.19 -0.12
N VAL A 83 -2.47 -10.80 -1.29
CA VAL A 83 -3.51 -11.35 -2.19
C VAL A 83 -4.45 -12.37 -1.53
N PRO A 84 -3.98 -13.33 -0.69
CA PRO A 84 -4.87 -14.27 -0.02
C PRO A 84 -5.69 -13.66 1.12
N ARG A 85 -5.44 -12.41 1.47
CA ARG A 85 -6.15 -11.67 2.53
C ARG A 85 -7.34 -10.92 1.94
N ASP A 86 -8.29 -10.59 2.78
CA ASP A 86 -9.53 -9.92 2.38
C ASP A 86 -9.33 -8.40 2.22
N TYR A 87 -8.34 -8.02 1.40
CA TYR A 87 -8.12 -6.64 0.98
C TYR A 87 -8.75 -6.39 -0.38
N ASP A 88 -9.44 -5.27 -0.53
CA ASP A 88 -10.00 -4.83 -1.81
C ASP A 88 -8.93 -4.21 -2.71
N ALA A 89 -7.92 -3.59 -2.09
CA ALA A 89 -6.82 -2.93 -2.80
C ALA A 89 -5.55 -2.85 -1.95
N VAL A 90 -4.42 -2.69 -2.63
CA VAL A 90 -3.14 -2.36 -2.00
C VAL A 90 -2.62 -1.03 -2.51
N ILE A 91 -2.01 -0.25 -1.62
CA ILE A 91 -1.30 0.98 -1.94
C ILE A 91 0.19 0.74 -1.72
N ILE A 92 1.02 1.07 -2.71
CA ILE A 92 2.48 1.03 -2.57
C ILE A 92 2.94 2.43 -2.19
N MET A 93 3.72 2.53 -1.12
CA MET A 93 4.28 3.78 -0.62
C MET A 93 5.76 3.59 -0.30
N ASP A 94 6.63 4.47 -0.80
CA ASP A 94 8.07 4.41 -0.51
C ASP A 94 8.38 4.87 0.92
N ALA A 95 9.42 4.27 1.52
CA ALA A 95 9.81 4.52 2.92
C ALA A 95 10.69 5.76 3.11
N ASP A 96 11.10 6.43 2.05
CA ASP A 96 12.06 7.56 2.05
C ASP A 96 11.47 8.88 2.59
N GLY A 97 10.17 8.90 2.89
CA GLY A 97 9.47 10.08 3.42
C GLY A 97 9.12 11.15 2.37
N GLN A 98 9.34 10.89 1.07
CA GLN A 98 8.93 11.82 0.01
C GLN A 98 7.40 11.82 -0.19
N HIS A 99 6.74 10.73 0.20
CA HIS A 99 5.29 10.61 0.17
C HIS A 99 4.71 10.80 1.57
N LEU A 100 3.72 11.65 1.67
CA LEU A 100 3.02 11.88 2.92
C LEU A 100 1.86 10.87 3.06
N PRO A 101 1.74 10.17 4.19
CA PRO A 101 0.58 9.31 4.45
C PRO A 101 -0.76 10.03 4.34
N SER A 102 -0.80 11.34 4.54
CA SER A 102 -1.99 12.18 4.32
C SER A 102 -2.51 12.16 2.88
N ASP A 103 -1.66 11.79 1.91
CA ASP A 103 -2.04 11.73 0.50
C ASP A 103 -2.81 10.45 0.15
N ILE A 104 -2.81 9.45 1.06
CA ILE A 104 -3.53 8.19 0.87
C ILE A 104 -5.04 8.45 0.70
N ALA A 105 -5.66 9.19 1.59
CA ALA A 105 -7.10 9.41 1.55
C ALA A 105 -7.57 10.16 0.29
N PRO A 106 -6.98 11.30 -0.11
CA PRO A 106 -7.31 11.95 -1.39
C PRO A 106 -7.07 11.05 -2.61
N PHE A 107 -6.03 10.21 -2.57
CA PHE A 107 -5.73 9.28 -3.65
C PHE A 107 -6.81 8.20 -3.79
N VAL A 108 -7.24 7.61 -2.67
CA VAL A 108 -8.33 6.63 -2.62
C VAL A 108 -9.64 7.23 -3.11
N GLU A 109 -9.98 8.45 -2.68
CA GLU A 109 -11.18 9.14 -3.14
C GLU A 109 -11.15 9.41 -4.65
N CYS A 110 -10.01 9.86 -5.17
CA CYS A 110 -9.85 10.09 -6.62
C CYS A 110 -10.03 8.79 -7.40
N PHE A 111 -9.45 7.69 -6.90
CA PHE A 111 -9.61 6.37 -7.48
C PHE A 111 -11.07 5.90 -7.46
N GLN A 112 -11.76 6.02 -6.33
CA GLN A 112 -13.17 5.65 -6.21
C GLN A 112 -14.06 6.43 -7.18
N LYS A 113 -13.82 7.73 -7.35
CA LYS A 113 -14.54 8.58 -8.31
C LYS A 113 -14.30 8.12 -9.76
N LYS A 114 -13.04 7.82 -10.12
CA LYS A 114 -12.70 7.32 -11.46
C LYS A 114 -13.25 5.91 -11.71
N ALA A 115 -13.17 5.02 -10.73
CA ALA A 115 -13.72 3.68 -10.84
C ALA A 115 -15.25 3.69 -11.02
N ARG A 116 -15.96 4.60 -10.34
CA ARG A 116 -17.40 4.83 -10.54
C ARG A 116 -17.71 5.30 -11.98
N ALA A 117 -16.93 6.24 -12.50
CA ALA A 117 -17.11 6.74 -13.86
C ALA A 117 -16.86 5.66 -14.92
N LEU A 118 -15.82 4.84 -14.74
CA LEU A 118 -15.50 3.71 -15.62
C LEU A 118 -16.52 2.57 -15.52
N SER A 119 -17.04 2.27 -14.34
CA SER A 119 -18.10 1.27 -14.14
C SER A 119 -19.38 1.65 -14.89
N TRP A 120 -19.67 2.94 -14.98
CA TRP A 120 -20.81 3.46 -15.75
C TRP A 120 -20.62 3.32 -17.27
N ALA A 121 -19.36 3.46 -17.74
CA ALA A 121 -19.03 3.43 -19.16
C ALA A 121 -18.86 2.02 -19.76
N ILE A 122 -18.46 1.02 -18.94
CA ILE A 122 -17.99 -0.28 -19.44
C ILE A 122 -18.84 -1.46 -18.96
N GLY A 123 -19.75 -1.27 -18.00
CA GLY A 123 -20.69 -2.32 -17.53
C GLY A 123 -20.02 -3.56 -16.87
N CYS A 124 -18.69 -3.60 -16.78
CA CYS A 124 -17.95 -4.69 -16.15
C CYS A 124 -16.55 -4.23 -15.72
N LEU A 125 -16.34 -4.09 -14.40
CA LEU A 125 -15.00 -3.90 -13.87
C LEU A 125 -14.36 -5.27 -13.64
N THR A 126 -13.39 -5.64 -14.49
CA THR A 126 -12.52 -6.77 -14.19
C THR A 126 -11.62 -6.40 -13.01
N ARG A 127 -11.49 -7.32 -12.05
CA ARG A 127 -10.78 -7.19 -10.75
C ARG A 127 -9.26 -6.92 -10.83
N LYS A 128 -8.74 -6.35 -11.90
CA LYS A 128 -7.30 -6.06 -12.06
C LYS A 128 -7.11 -4.75 -12.82
N ALA A 129 -7.13 -3.64 -12.10
CA ALA A 129 -6.67 -2.37 -12.65
C ALA A 129 -5.54 -1.82 -11.78
N CYS A 130 -4.35 -1.70 -12.35
CA CYS A 130 -3.23 -1.01 -11.73
C CYS A 130 -3.18 0.42 -12.26
N LEU A 131 -3.34 1.42 -11.40
CA LEU A 131 -3.22 2.84 -11.76
C LEU A 131 -1.92 3.39 -11.16
N LEU A 132 -1.00 3.75 -12.04
CA LEU A 132 0.20 4.52 -11.68
C LEU A 132 -0.10 6.01 -11.91
N SER A 133 0.02 6.81 -10.87
CA SER A 133 -0.03 8.27 -10.99
C SER A 133 1.35 8.79 -11.39
N GLY A 134 1.43 9.56 -12.47
CA GLY A 134 2.66 9.93 -13.17
C GLY A 134 3.59 10.93 -12.44
N SER A 135 3.39 11.26 -11.16
CA SER A 135 4.25 12.19 -10.42
C SER A 135 4.54 11.78 -8.97
N ALA A 136 3.99 10.67 -8.51
CA ALA A 136 4.25 10.14 -7.18
C ALA A 136 4.25 8.62 -7.24
N LEU A 137 5.22 7.98 -6.58
CA LEU A 137 5.35 6.52 -6.53
C LEU A 137 4.31 5.88 -5.57
N ILE A 138 3.09 6.42 -5.56
CA ILE A 138 1.94 5.79 -4.95
C ILE A 138 1.20 5.04 -6.04
N GLY A 139 1.26 3.72 -6.01
CA GLY A 139 0.53 2.83 -6.91
C GLY A 139 -0.62 2.17 -6.18
N LEU A 140 -1.84 2.22 -6.73
CA LEU A 140 -2.98 1.45 -6.25
C LEU A 140 -3.21 0.26 -7.17
N CYS A 141 -3.26 -0.94 -6.60
CA CYS A 141 -3.62 -2.16 -7.31
C CYS A 141 -4.89 -2.75 -6.68
N LEU A 142 -5.89 -3.07 -7.49
CA LEU A 142 -7.06 -3.84 -7.05
C LEU A 142 -6.69 -5.33 -6.99
N LEU A 143 -7.05 -5.99 -5.92
CA LEU A 143 -6.86 -7.42 -5.69
C LEU A 143 -8.05 -8.25 -6.17
#